data_2ece7cd6981769f9d3112a7749df9f22
#
_entry.id   2ece7cd6981769f9d3112a7749df9f22
#
_cell.length_a   1.000
_cell.length_b   1.000
_cell.length_c   1.000
_cell.angle_alpha   90.00
_cell.angle_beta   90.00
_cell.angle_gamma   90.00
#
_symmetry.space_group_name_H-M   'P 1'
#
loop_
_entity.id
_entity.type
_entity.pdbx_description
1 polymer ?
#
loop_
_entity_poly.entity_id
_entity_poly.type
_entity_poly.pdbx_seq_one_letter_code
_entity_poly.pdbx_strand_id
1 'polypeptide(L)'
;MKDLLLEYVMKVSAITPTPAASTAYLRRVLCVVKPLADLAEEKKDVIATCTTTDEVAALTQSKCGTLLDAGMSSIYVLPATTLDLAELLNTTKAQFYTVLIDPAFNESEIGALELGSFAGVAGWANATQTEAAAWAKRNNNVAFCSPVEQGGKNMYFAFGKLLSAATWRNQQYIEMPESDGVINIGQADLFFDDALSFVLTSDEYGNRLGLFASNRRAIIAPYIFEEITIKLQSAALRYISLNQPAYTISEASLLEDTLQDVINAYIDAGTIDSGTIRVEPSNKQFVMNGFIQVAEPKALWRIKAEMKQGV
;
A
#
# COMPACT_ATOMS: atom_id res chain seq x y z
N MET A 1 -4.62 4.97 16.57
CA MET A 1 -4.67 4.43 17.96
C MET A 1 -4.68 2.92 17.84
N LYS A 2 -3.68 2.25 18.40
CA LYS A 2 -3.65 0.78 18.41
C LYS A 2 -4.81 0.27 19.27
N ASP A 3 -5.56 -0.70 18.76
CA ASP A 3 -6.51 -1.42 19.58
C ASP A 3 -5.77 -2.54 20.33
N LEU A 4 -5.31 -2.21 21.53
CA LEU A 4 -4.57 -3.14 22.40
C LEU A 4 -5.37 -4.40 22.73
N LEU A 5 -6.71 -4.32 22.68
CA LEU A 5 -7.56 -5.46 22.94
C LEU A 5 -7.48 -6.48 21.79
N LEU A 6 -7.51 -6.02 20.54
CA LEU A 6 -7.35 -6.90 19.38
C LEU A 6 -5.97 -7.57 19.37
N GLU A 7 -4.91 -6.81 19.70
CA GLU A 7 -3.55 -7.37 19.80
C GLU A 7 -3.42 -8.40 20.90
N TYR A 8 -4.11 -8.20 22.02
CA TYR A 8 -4.10 -9.14 23.13
C TYR A 8 -4.84 -10.44 22.82
N VAL A 9 -6.01 -10.34 22.16
CA VAL A 9 -6.86 -11.51 21.84
C VAL A 9 -6.26 -12.33 20.71
N MET A 10 -5.75 -11.71 19.68
CA MET A 10 -5.17 -12.40 18.53
C MET A 10 -3.89 -11.71 18.07
N LYS A 11 -2.75 -12.30 18.41
CA LYS A 11 -1.46 -11.88 17.88
C LYS A 11 -1.20 -12.61 16.58
N VAL A 12 -1.40 -11.95 15.45
CA VAL A 12 -0.98 -12.45 14.15
C VAL A 12 0.49 -12.06 13.95
N SER A 13 1.36 -13.05 13.98
CA SER A 13 2.77 -12.87 13.60
C SER A 13 2.87 -12.90 12.08
N ALA A 14 2.37 -11.88 11.43
CA ALA A 14 2.73 -11.58 10.04
C ALA A 14 4.13 -10.96 10.02
N ILE A 15 4.74 -10.94 8.86
CA ILE A 15 6.07 -10.34 8.62
C ILE A 15 6.13 -8.88 9.08
N THR A 16 4.98 -8.28 9.38
CA THR A 16 4.84 -6.90 9.86
C THR A 16 3.68 -6.78 10.85
N PRO A 17 3.95 -6.51 12.11
CA PRO A 17 2.89 -6.33 13.10
C PRO A 17 2.46 -4.88 13.16
N THR A 18 1.26 -4.56 12.72
CA THR A 18 0.60 -3.33 13.15
C THR A 18 -0.90 -3.57 13.30
N PRO A 19 -1.39 -3.77 14.52
CA PRO A 19 -2.82 -3.85 14.74
C PRO A 19 -3.42 -2.45 14.60
N ALA A 20 -4.22 -2.26 13.57
CA ALA A 20 -5.12 -1.14 13.45
C ALA A 20 -6.53 -1.59 13.80
N ALA A 21 -7.18 -0.89 14.69
CA ALA A 21 -8.55 -1.17 15.11
C ALA A 21 -9.59 -1.00 13.99
N SER A 22 -9.19 -0.48 12.85
CA SER A 22 -10.08 -0.15 11.74
C SER A 22 -9.36 -0.20 10.41
N THR A 23 -9.99 -0.80 9.39
CA THR A 23 -9.50 -0.75 8.00
C THR A 23 -9.43 0.66 7.42
N ALA A 24 -10.02 1.65 8.09
CA ALA A 24 -10.00 3.05 7.66
C ALA A 24 -8.56 3.63 7.61
N TYR A 25 -7.65 3.13 8.46
CA TYR A 25 -6.26 3.61 8.45
C TYR A 25 -5.51 3.17 7.18
N LEU A 26 -5.91 2.06 6.54
CA LEU A 26 -5.33 1.58 5.30
C LEU A 26 -5.53 2.58 4.13
N ARG A 27 -6.52 3.45 4.26
CA ARG A 27 -6.86 4.47 3.26
C ARG A 27 -6.29 5.84 3.59
N ARG A 28 -5.53 5.97 4.67
CA ARG A 28 -4.86 7.22 5.02
C ARG A 28 -3.49 7.26 4.36
N VAL A 29 -3.20 8.40 3.74
CA VAL A 29 -1.92 8.66 3.09
C VAL A 29 -1.24 9.86 3.73
N LEU A 30 0.04 9.71 4.04
CA LEU A 30 0.93 10.79 4.42
C LEU A 30 1.81 11.14 3.22
N CYS A 31 1.74 12.39 2.77
CA CYS A 31 2.62 12.95 1.76
C CYS A 31 3.75 13.71 2.46
N VAL A 32 4.97 13.25 2.29
CA VAL A 32 6.18 13.94 2.77
C VAL A 32 6.71 14.81 1.64
N VAL A 33 6.71 16.11 1.84
CA VAL A 33 6.97 17.11 0.79
C VAL A 33 7.96 18.16 1.26
N LYS A 34 8.65 18.84 0.32
CA LYS A 34 9.44 20.02 0.67
C LYS A 34 8.51 21.22 0.92
N PRO A 35 8.75 22.01 1.99
CA PRO A 35 7.96 23.18 2.29
C PRO A 35 8.16 24.27 1.24
N LEU A 36 7.18 25.17 1.12
CA LEU A 36 7.39 26.45 0.43
C LEU A 36 8.52 27.25 1.12
N ALA A 37 9.26 27.99 0.33
CA ALA A 37 10.37 28.81 0.85
C ALA A 37 9.95 29.85 1.90
N ASP A 38 8.72 30.36 1.75
CA ASP A 38 8.10 31.37 2.61
C ASP A 38 7.10 30.76 3.62
N LEU A 39 7.05 29.43 3.73
CA LEU A 39 6.19 28.77 4.73
C LEU A 39 6.61 29.16 6.15
N ALA A 40 5.65 29.57 6.96
CA ALA A 40 5.88 29.92 8.35
C ALA A 40 6.48 28.75 9.16
N GLU A 41 7.44 29.03 10.03
CA GLU A 41 8.22 28.00 10.75
C GLU A 41 7.32 27.05 11.57
N GLU A 42 6.25 27.57 12.17
CA GLU A 42 5.30 26.77 12.96
C GLU A 42 4.48 25.76 12.13
N LYS A 43 4.52 25.85 10.80
CA LYS A 43 3.89 24.90 9.88
C LYS A 43 4.88 23.89 9.30
N LYS A 44 6.18 24.12 9.44
CA LYS A 44 7.21 23.18 9.00
C LYS A 44 7.29 22.03 10.00
N ASP A 45 7.58 20.84 9.49
CA ASP A 45 7.68 19.59 10.25
C ASP A 45 6.40 19.23 11.06
N VAL A 46 5.24 19.78 10.65
CA VAL A 46 3.93 19.52 11.26
C VAL A 46 2.99 18.91 10.22
N ILE A 47 2.33 17.81 10.59
CA ILE A 47 1.35 17.15 9.72
C ILE A 47 0.08 17.99 9.64
N ALA A 48 -0.26 18.46 8.44
CA ALA A 48 -1.50 19.15 8.13
C ALA A 48 -2.49 18.20 7.43
N THR A 49 -3.78 18.32 7.74
CA THR A 49 -4.84 17.65 6.99
C THR A 49 -5.35 18.60 5.92
N CYS A 50 -5.33 18.15 4.66
CA CYS A 50 -5.80 18.94 3.51
C CYS A 50 -6.99 18.23 2.85
N THR A 51 -8.01 19.00 2.51
CA THR A 51 -9.24 18.56 1.83
C THR A 51 -9.41 19.21 0.45
N THR A 52 -8.60 20.22 0.16
CA THR A 52 -8.58 20.93 -1.12
C THR A 52 -7.16 21.07 -1.66
N THR A 53 -7.04 21.21 -2.95
CA THR A 53 -5.75 21.45 -3.63
C THR A 53 -5.15 22.80 -3.25
N ASP A 54 -5.96 23.81 -2.91
CA ASP A 54 -5.50 25.12 -2.45
C ASP A 54 -4.81 25.02 -1.07
N GLU A 55 -5.36 24.20 -0.17
CA GLU A 55 -4.72 23.92 1.14
C GLU A 55 -3.35 23.27 0.96
N VAL A 56 -3.22 22.36 -0.01
CA VAL A 56 -1.92 21.74 -0.35
C VAL A 56 -0.97 22.79 -0.93
N ALA A 57 -1.43 23.60 -1.87
CA ALA A 57 -0.62 24.64 -2.52
C ALA A 57 -0.12 25.71 -1.52
N ALA A 58 -0.83 25.91 -0.41
CA ALA A 58 -0.39 26.79 0.67
C ALA A 58 0.77 26.23 1.51
N LEU A 59 1.10 24.96 1.36
CA LEU A 59 2.16 24.27 2.12
C LEU A 59 3.39 23.94 1.28
N THR A 60 3.18 23.62 0.00
CA THR A 60 4.21 23.03 -0.86
C THR A 60 3.95 23.28 -2.34
N GLN A 61 5.00 23.14 -3.17
CA GLN A 61 4.88 23.09 -4.63
C GLN A 61 4.66 21.66 -5.15
N SER A 62 4.63 20.66 -4.27
CA SER A 62 4.37 19.28 -4.62
C SER A 62 3.04 19.10 -5.33
N LYS A 63 2.98 18.08 -6.18
CA LYS A 63 1.74 17.69 -6.88
C LYS A 63 0.87 16.72 -6.07
N CYS A 64 1.10 16.57 -4.77
CA CYS A 64 0.33 15.63 -3.93
C CYS A 64 -1.18 15.97 -3.84
N GLY A 65 -1.59 17.20 -4.17
CA GLY A 65 -3.01 17.55 -4.37
C GLY A 65 -3.72 16.69 -5.42
N THR A 66 -2.99 16.09 -6.36
CA THR A 66 -3.52 15.14 -7.35
C THR A 66 -4.22 13.93 -6.71
N LEU A 67 -3.89 13.57 -5.47
CA LEU A 67 -4.60 12.54 -4.70
C LEU A 67 -6.09 12.92 -4.48
N LEU A 68 -6.36 14.19 -4.21
CA LEU A 68 -7.72 14.72 -4.04
C LEU A 68 -8.46 14.70 -5.38
N ASP A 69 -7.79 15.12 -6.49
CA ASP A 69 -8.35 15.06 -7.84
C ASP A 69 -8.66 13.61 -8.25
N ALA A 70 -7.90 12.65 -7.75
CA ALA A 70 -8.12 11.22 -8.00
C ALA A 70 -9.28 10.62 -7.18
N GLY A 71 -9.90 11.39 -6.28
CA GLY A 71 -11.10 11.01 -5.54
C GLY A 71 -10.93 10.81 -4.03
N MET A 72 -9.76 11.10 -3.46
CA MET A 72 -9.61 11.08 -2.01
C MET A 72 -10.33 12.29 -1.39
N SER A 73 -10.98 12.08 -0.25
CA SER A 73 -11.68 13.14 0.48
C SER A 73 -10.75 14.01 1.33
N SER A 74 -9.62 13.47 1.74
CA SER A 74 -8.59 14.17 2.50
C SER A 74 -7.25 13.48 2.38
N ILE A 75 -6.18 14.24 2.52
CA ILE A 75 -4.79 13.75 2.58
C ILE A 75 -4.07 14.40 3.76
N TYR A 76 -2.99 13.80 4.19
CA TYR A 76 -2.12 14.35 5.22
C TYR A 76 -0.81 14.77 4.58
N VAL A 77 -0.38 15.99 4.84
CA VAL A 77 0.79 16.60 4.22
C VAL A 77 1.77 17.00 5.33
N LEU A 78 3.02 16.54 5.21
CA LEU A 78 4.12 16.90 6.09
C LEU A 78 5.13 17.72 5.27
N PRO A 79 5.19 19.04 5.44
CA PRO A 79 6.24 19.87 4.86
C PRO A 79 7.54 19.68 5.66
N ALA A 80 8.36 18.71 5.26
CA ALA A 80 9.57 18.32 5.99
C ALA A 80 10.79 19.16 5.58
N THR A 81 11.47 19.75 6.57
CA THR A 81 12.72 20.50 6.35
C THR A 81 13.93 19.58 6.29
N THR A 82 13.95 18.56 7.12
CA THR A 82 14.94 17.48 7.10
C THR A 82 14.20 16.15 7.12
N LEU A 83 14.67 15.19 6.31
CA LEU A 83 14.04 13.90 6.20
C LEU A 83 14.82 12.84 6.98
N ASP A 84 14.45 12.59 8.23
CA ASP A 84 14.74 11.31 8.88
C ASP A 84 13.51 10.40 8.71
N LEU A 85 13.49 9.68 7.60
CA LEU A 85 12.33 8.85 7.25
C LEU A 85 12.18 7.66 8.21
N ALA A 86 13.26 7.12 8.74
CA ALA A 86 13.19 6.02 9.69
C ALA A 86 12.51 6.45 11.00
N GLU A 87 12.86 7.62 11.52
CA GLU A 87 12.20 8.20 12.67
C GLU A 87 10.74 8.56 12.36
N LEU A 88 10.51 9.22 11.22
CA LEU A 88 9.17 9.56 10.76
C LEU A 88 8.27 8.33 10.67
N LEU A 89 8.71 7.27 10.03
CA LEU A 89 7.94 6.04 9.87
C LEU A 89 7.68 5.36 11.22
N ASN A 90 8.65 5.38 12.12
CA ASN A 90 8.47 4.83 13.46
C ASN A 90 7.42 5.60 14.28
N THR A 91 7.38 6.91 14.15
CA THR A 91 6.44 7.78 14.88
C THR A 91 5.04 7.78 14.27
N THR A 92 4.92 7.59 12.95
CA THR A 92 3.64 7.69 12.21
C THR A 92 3.03 6.35 11.81
N LYS A 93 3.74 5.24 11.94
CA LYS A 93 3.30 3.89 11.51
C LYS A 93 1.93 3.43 12.03
N ALA A 94 1.51 3.94 13.17
CA ALA A 94 0.20 3.64 13.74
C ALA A 94 -0.94 4.49 13.18
N GLN A 95 -0.63 5.50 12.36
CA GLN A 95 -1.60 6.46 11.83
C GLN A 95 -1.77 6.34 10.32
N PHE A 96 -0.70 5.97 9.60
CA PHE A 96 -0.67 5.92 8.14
C PHE A 96 -0.12 4.59 7.66
N TYR A 97 -0.88 3.94 6.78
CA TYR A 97 -0.41 2.73 6.09
C TYR A 97 0.36 3.07 4.81
N THR A 98 0.08 4.23 4.22
CA THR A 98 0.72 4.71 2.99
C THR A 98 1.50 5.99 3.29
N VAL A 99 2.77 5.99 2.88
CA VAL A 99 3.64 7.18 2.91
C VAL A 99 4.18 7.43 1.52
N LEU A 100 3.89 8.59 0.95
CA LEU A 100 4.35 8.99 -0.37
C LEU A 100 5.37 10.11 -0.23
N ILE A 101 6.57 9.88 -0.76
CA ILE A 101 7.69 10.79 -0.70
C ILE A 101 7.75 11.57 -1.99
N ASP A 102 7.82 12.88 -1.88
CA ASP A 102 7.89 13.77 -3.04
C ASP A 102 9.21 13.56 -3.80
N PRO A 103 9.19 13.52 -5.15
CA PRO A 103 10.37 13.40 -5.98
C PRO A 103 11.36 14.57 -5.85
N ALA A 104 10.98 15.67 -5.22
CA ALA A 104 11.91 16.74 -4.85
C ALA A 104 12.96 16.32 -3.81
N PHE A 105 12.74 15.20 -3.09
CA PHE A 105 13.78 14.57 -2.26
C PHE A 105 14.63 13.64 -3.13
N ASN A 106 15.96 13.83 -3.10
CA ASN A 106 16.88 13.00 -3.84
C ASN A 106 17.24 11.71 -3.07
N GLU A 107 17.92 10.77 -3.74
CA GLU A 107 18.31 9.49 -3.14
C GLU A 107 19.17 9.65 -1.88
N SER A 108 20.04 10.64 -1.82
CA SER A 108 20.90 10.88 -0.64
C SER A 108 20.09 11.41 0.57
N GLU A 109 19.02 12.14 0.32
CA GLU A 109 18.10 12.63 1.37
C GLU A 109 17.17 11.51 1.87
N ILE A 110 16.70 10.64 0.96
CA ILE A 110 15.90 9.47 1.32
C ILE A 110 16.74 8.44 2.06
N GLY A 111 18.05 8.47 1.85
CA GLY A 111 19.02 7.65 2.53
C GLY A 111 18.97 6.16 2.17
N ALA A 112 19.86 5.40 2.79
CA ALA A 112 19.81 3.94 2.75
C ALA A 112 18.66 3.42 3.64
N LEU A 113 17.46 3.91 3.40
CA LEU A 113 16.29 3.61 4.20
C LEU A 113 15.97 2.12 4.15
N GLU A 114 16.38 1.46 5.21
CA GLU A 114 15.78 0.20 5.57
C GLU A 114 14.44 0.52 6.23
N LEU A 115 13.35 0.37 5.47
CA LEU A 115 11.98 0.45 6.00
C LEU A 115 11.66 -0.73 6.94
N GLY A 116 12.66 -1.42 7.45
CA GLY A 116 12.59 -2.73 8.10
C GLY A 116 11.60 -2.88 9.25
N SER A 117 11.13 -1.79 9.84
CA SER A 117 10.08 -1.81 10.86
C SER A 117 8.75 -1.19 10.40
N PHE A 118 8.69 -0.64 9.19
CA PHE A 118 7.48 -0.07 8.62
C PHE A 118 6.66 -1.13 7.91
N ALA A 119 5.49 -1.39 8.42
CA ALA A 119 4.58 -2.41 7.92
C ALA A 119 3.74 -1.99 6.71
N GLY A 120 3.73 -0.70 6.40
CA GLY A 120 2.89 -0.13 5.35
C GLY A 120 3.56 -0.08 3.98
N VAL A 121 2.98 0.73 3.11
CA VAL A 121 3.44 0.98 1.74
C VAL A 121 4.08 2.35 1.66
N ALA A 122 5.32 2.41 1.19
CA ALA A 122 6.00 3.67 0.90
C ALA A 122 6.14 3.83 -0.63
N GLY A 123 5.84 5.00 -1.15
CA GLY A 123 6.00 5.36 -2.55
C GLY A 123 7.00 6.49 -2.73
N TRP A 124 7.84 6.37 -3.75
CA TRP A 124 8.75 7.42 -4.18
C TRP A 124 8.83 7.43 -5.71
N ALA A 125 8.54 8.55 -6.32
CA ALA A 125 8.68 8.73 -7.75
C ALA A 125 10.10 9.16 -8.09
N ASN A 126 10.73 8.48 -9.05
CA ASN A 126 12.04 8.86 -9.55
C ASN A 126 12.11 8.65 -11.07
N ALA A 127 12.68 9.61 -11.76
CA ALA A 127 12.87 9.56 -13.20
C ALA A 127 13.91 8.53 -13.65
N THR A 128 14.78 8.06 -12.76
CA THR A 128 15.78 7.03 -13.08
C THR A 128 15.32 5.64 -12.64
N GLN A 129 15.21 4.73 -13.60
CA GLN A 129 14.88 3.33 -13.35
C GLN A 129 15.87 2.67 -12.37
N THR A 130 17.17 2.97 -12.50
CA THR A 130 18.22 2.35 -11.68
C THR A 130 18.05 2.66 -10.20
N GLU A 131 17.79 3.93 -9.85
CA GLU A 131 17.58 4.36 -8.47
C GLU A 131 16.30 3.78 -7.89
N ALA A 132 15.20 3.84 -8.66
CA ALA A 132 13.92 3.28 -8.25
C ALA A 132 14.02 1.76 -8.02
N ALA A 133 14.69 1.02 -8.91
CA ALA A 133 14.91 -0.42 -8.76
C ALA A 133 15.78 -0.76 -7.55
N ALA A 134 16.84 0.03 -7.30
CA ALA A 134 17.71 -0.15 -6.15
C ALA A 134 16.96 0.09 -4.84
N TRP A 135 16.12 1.12 -4.79
CA TRP A 135 15.31 1.44 -3.63
C TRP A 135 14.24 0.37 -3.37
N ALA A 136 13.54 -0.08 -4.41
CA ALA A 136 12.54 -1.14 -4.32
C ALA A 136 13.14 -2.46 -3.81
N LYS A 137 14.33 -2.84 -4.29
CA LYS A 137 15.03 -4.07 -3.87
C LYS A 137 15.44 -4.03 -2.40
N ARG A 138 15.85 -2.85 -1.89
CA ARG A 138 16.23 -2.69 -0.47
C ARG A 138 15.05 -2.80 0.48
N ASN A 139 13.88 -2.36 0.06
CA ASN A 139 12.76 -2.11 0.97
C ASN A 139 11.57 -3.06 0.81
N ASN A 140 11.54 -3.98 -0.15
CA ASN A 140 10.39 -4.83 -0.49
C ASN A 140 9.04 -4.09 -0.67
N ASN A 141 9.02 -2.78 -0.47
CA ASN A 141 7.87 -1.90 -0.45
C ASN A 141 8.11 -0.74 -1.40
N VAL A 142 7.64 -0.87 -2.59
CA VAL A 142 7.16 0.15 -3.50
C VAL A 142 8.13 1.29 -3.86
N ALA A 143 8.74 1.19 -5.03
CA ALA A 143 9.14 2.35 -5.79
C ALA A 143 8.15 2.55 -6.95
N PHE A 144 7.62 3.75 -7.10
CA PHE A 144 6.95 4.16 -8.32
C PHE A 144 7.97 4.92 -9.17
N CYS A 145 8.19 4.48 -10.39
CA CYS A 145 9.11 5.15 -11.30
C CYS A 145 8.35 5.73 -12.49
N SER A 146 8.64 6.99 -12.80
CA SER A 146 8.19 7.62 -14.03
C SER A 146 9.38 8.33 -14.67
N PRO A 147 9.65 8.12 -15.98
CA PRO A 147 10.84 8.66 -16.63
C PRO A 147 10.86 10.19 -16.76
N VAL A 148 9.70 10.82 -16.76
CA VAL A 148 9.58 12.28 -16.78
C VAL A 148 8.64 12.69 -15.67
N GLU A 149 9.18 13.29 -14.65
CA GLU A 149 8.47 13.63 -13.45
C GLU A 149 7.95 15.05 -13.45
N GLN A 150 6.65 15.20 -13.49
CA GLN A 150 5.99 16.45 -13.18
C GLN A 150 5.60 16.51 -11.71
N GLY A 151 6.60 16.44 -10.82
CA GLY A 151 6.39 16.50 -9.38
C GLY A 151 5.62 15.30 -8.80
N GLY A 152 5.82 14.08 -9.36
CA GLY A 152 5.19 12.86 -8.88
C GLY A 152 3.70 12.71 -9.24
N LYS A 153 3.18 13.49 -10.15
CA LYS A 153 1.75 13.49 -10.51
C LYS A 153 1.19 12.10 -10.80
N ASN A 154 1.94 11.28 -11.55
CA ASN A 154 1.51 9.92 -11.90
C ASN A 154 1.39 9.03 -10.66
N MET A 155 2.37 9.08 -9.75
CA MET A 155 2.35 8.35 -8.49
C MET A 155 1.14 8.74 -7.64
N TYR A 156 0.96 10.03 -7.40
CA TYR A 156 -0.14 10.53 -6.59
C TYR A 156 -1.50 10.15 -7.17
N PHE A 157 -1.67 10.25 -8.49
CA PHE A 157 -2.93 9.86 -9.14
C PHE A 157 -3.21 8.36 -8.99
N ALA A 158 -2.22 7.50 -9.25
CA ALA A 158 -2.37 6.05 -9.14
C ALA A 158 -2.72 5.63 -7.70
N PHE A 159 -2.02 6.17 -6.71
CA PHE A 159 -2.34 5.92 -5.29
C PHE A 159 -3.70 6.51 -4.89
N GLY A 160 -4.06 7.69 -5.39
CA GLY A 160 -5.36 8.29 -5.14
C GLY A 160 -6.51 7.41 -5.64
N LYS A 161 -6.39 6.85 -6.85
CA LYS A 161 -7.36 5.88 -7.38
C LYS A 161 -7.44 4.59 -6.57
N LEU A 162 -6.30 4.07 -6.12
CA LEU A 162 -6.27 2.89 -5.27
C LEU A 162 -6.96 3.15 -3.91
N LEU A 163 -6.59 4.25 -3.25
CA LEU A 163 -7.03 4.53 -1.88
C LEU A 163 -8.46 5.05 -1.80
N SER A 164 -8.99 5.68 -2.86
CA SER A 164 -10.38 6.14 -2.94
C SER A 164 -11.36 5.06 -3.38
N ALA A 165 -10.88 3.95 -3.96
CA ALA A 165 -11.75 2.87 -4.43
C ALA A 165 -12.52 2.20 -3.27
N ALA A 166 -13.80 1.88 -3.47
CA ALA A 166 -14.61 1.21 -2.44
C ALA A 166 -14.09 -0.18 -2.07
N THR A 167 -13.50 -0.89 -3.04
CA THR A 167 -12.89 -2.22 -2.87
C THR A 167 -11.48 -2.20 -3.42
N TRP A 168 -10.60 -3.05 -2.86
CA TRP A 168 -9.25 -3.22 -3.39
C TRP A 168 -9.31 -3.87 -4.77
N ARG A 169 -8.86 -3.13 -5.79
CA ARG A 169 -8.76 -3.61 -7.17
C ARG A 169 -7.41 -3.23 -7.73
N ASN A 170 -6.86 -4.11 -8.55
CA ASN A 170 -5.68 -3.78 -9.31
C ASN A 170 -5.94 -2.55 -10.19
N GLN A 171 -5.08 -1.54 -10.09
CA GLN A 171 -5.20 -0.27 -10.79
C GLN A 171 -4.48 -0.29 -12.16
N GLN A 172 -4.02 -1.45 -12.60
CA GLN A 172 -3.37 -1.58 -13.90
C GLN A 172 -4.32 -1.22 -15.04
N TYR A 173 -3.80 -0.53 -16.04
CA TYR A 173 -4.52 -0.01 -17.21
C TYR A 173 -5.62 1.02 -16.93
N ILE A 174 -5.68 1.57 -15.73
CA ILE A 174 -6.55 2.73 -15.50
C ILE A 174 -6.09 3.90 -16.36
N GLU A 175 -7.05 4.77 -16.68
CA GLU A 175 -6.77 6.03 -17.37
C GLU A 175 -5.98 6.97 -16.44
N MET A 176 -4.89 7.49 -16.97
CA MET A 176 -4.02 8.43 -16.29
C MET A 176 -4.25 9.83 -16.84
N PRO A 177 -4.09 10.89 -16.04
CA PRO A 177 -4.17 12.24 -16.54
C PRO A 177 -3.10 12.48 -17.60
N GLU A 178 -3.29 13.47 -18.44
CA GLU A 178 -2.26 13.92 -19.38
C GLU A 178 -0.98 14.24 -18.61
N SER A 179 0.10 13.63 -19.04
CA SER A 179 1.39 13.67 -18.34
C SER A 179 2.52 13.52 -19.34
N ASP A 180 3.62 14.24 -19.11
CA ASP A 180 4.86 14.09 -19.88
C ASP A 180 5.66 12.85 -19.43
N GLY A 181 5.24 12.20 -18.34
CA GLY A 181 5.88 11.05 -17.74
C GLY A 181 5.46 9.71 -18.34
N VAL A 182 5.35 9.64 -19.68
CA VAL A 182 5.00 8.42 -20.40
C VAL A 182 6.21 7.80 -21.07
N ILE A 183 6.21 6.47 -21.17
CA ILE A 183 7.26 5.71 -21.84
C ILE A 183 6.73 5.03 -23.10
N ASN A 184 7.62 4.73 -24.02
CA ASN A 184 7.28 3.93 -25.20
C ASN A 184 7.36 2.42 -24.86
N ILE A 185 6.82 1.58 -25.78
CA ILE A 185 6.78 0.13 -25.61
C ILE A 185 8.18 -0.49 -25.40
N GLY A 186 9.21 0.02 -26.10
CA GLY A 186 10.58 -0.51 -25.94
C GLY A 186 11.18 -0.25 -24.55
N GLN A 187 10.84 0.89 -23.96
CA GLN A 187 11.22 1.19 -22.58
C GLN A 187 10.39 0.42 -21.55
N ALA A 188 9.11 0.14 -21.87
CA ALA A 188 8.21 -0.59 -21.00
C ALA A 188 8.74 -1.98 -20.61
N ASP A 189 9.43 -2.68 -21.52
CA ASP A 189 9.99 -3.99 -21.22
C ASP A 189 11.03 -3.93 -20.09
N LEU A 190 11.86 -2.89 -20.04
CA LEU A 190 12.86 -2.70 -18.98
C LEU A 190 12.20 -2.45 -17.62
N PHE A 191 11.18 -1.60 -17.57
CA PHE A 191 10.41 -1.34 -16.35
C PHE A 191 9.64 -2.58 -15.89
N PHE A 192 9.13 -3.35 -16.85
CA PHE A 192 8.42 -4.58 -16.57
C PHE A 192 9.33 -5.66 -15.98
N ASP A 193 10.56 -5.79 -16.50
CA ASP A 193 11.54 -6.76 -16.02
C ASP A 193 11.99 -6.45 -14.58
N ASP A 194 12.10 -5.17 -14.22
CA ASP A 194 12.37 -4.71 -12.85
C ASP A 194 11.09 -4.66 -11.98
N ALA A 195 9.92 -4.93 -12.58
CA ALA A 195 8.59 -4.83 -11.95
C ALA A 195 8.36 -3.47 -11.27
N LEU A 196 8.70 -2.38 -11.95
CA LEU A 196 8.48 -1.01 -11.52
C LEU A 196 7.22 -0.43 -12.17
N SER A 197 6.54 0.45 -11.45
CA SER A 197 5.37 1.13 -11.98
C SER A 197 5.73 2.12 -13.08
N PHE A 198 4.88 2.21 -14.11
CA PHE A 198 5.08 3.13 -15.23
C PHE A 198 3.76 3.48 -15.93
N VAL A 199 3.77 4.55 -16.72
CA VAL A 199 2.66 4.98 -17.55
C VAL A 199 3.02 4.80 -19.02
N LEU A 200 2.09 4.20 -19.78
CA LEU A 200 2.17 4.04 -21.23
C LEU A 200 1.24 5.03 -21.92
N THR A 201 1.63 5.51 -23.09
CA THR A 201 0.73 6.22 -24.00
C THR A 201 0.32 5.36 -25.16
N SER A 202 -0.90 5.55 -25.62
CA SER A 202 -1.47 4.96 -26.82
C SER A 202 -2.27 6.02 -27.58
N ASP A 203 -2.14 6.05 -28.90
CA ASP A 203 -2.91 6.97 -29.75
C ASP A 203 -4.42 6.74 -29.64
N GLU A 204 -4.84 5.50 -29.41
CA GLU A 204 -6.25 5.11 -29.32
C GLU A 204 -6.81 5.24 -27.90
N TYR A 205 -6.01 4.88 -26.88
CA TYR A 205 -6.50 4.74 -25.50
C TYR A 205 -5.94 5.81 -24.54
N GLY A 206 -5.13 6.74 -25.05
CA GLY A 206 -4.49 7.78 -24.23
C GLY A 206 -3.47 7.21 -23.24
N ASN A 207 -3.23 7.92 -22.15
CA ASN A 207 -2.28 7.49 -21.12
C ASN A 207 -2.92 6.43 -20.22
N ARG A 208 -2.20 5.33 -19.99
CA ARG A 208 -2.64 4.22 -19.14
C ARG A 208 -1.53 3.82 -18.16
N LEU A 209 -1.93 3.47 -16.94
CA LEU A 209 -1.02 2.87 -15.98
C LEU A 209 -0.64 1.46 -16.46
N GLY A 210 0.56 1.31 -17.02
CA GLY A 210 1.00 0.05 -17.63
C GLY A 210 1.31 -1.03 -16.61
N LEU A 211 1.89 -0.65 -15.46
CA LEU A 211 2.15 -1.52 -14.34
C LEU A 211 1.96 -0.74 -13.03
N PHE A 212 1.42 -1.40 -12.01
CA PHE A 212 1.33 -0.86 -10.65
C PHE A 212 1.85 -1.91 -9.67
N ALA A 213 3.16 -2.03 -9.68
CA ALA A 213 3.89 -3.04 -8.92
C ALA A 213 5.24 -2.52 -8.47
N SER A 214 5.87 -3.22 -7.55
CA SER A 214 7.25 -3.02 -7.13
C SER A 214 7.87 -4.36 -6.79
N ASN A 215 9.12 -4.58 -7.21
CA ASN A 215 9.89 -5.79 -6.93
C ASN A 215 9.09 -7.09 -7.21
N ARG A 216 8.40 -7.15 -8.35
CA ARG A 216 7.53 -8.26 -8.81
C ARG A 216 6.29 -8.51 -7.95
N ARG A 217 5.92 -7.57 -7.12
CA ARG A 217 4.74 -7.64 -6.27
C ARG A 217 3.76 -6.54 -6.63
N ALA A 218 2.47 -6.88 -6.77
CA ALA A 218 1.42 -5.89 -6.97
C ALA A 218 1.29 -4.98 -5.74
N ILE A 219 1.20 -3.66 -5.96
CA ILE A 219 1.10 -2.67 -4.87
C ILE A 219 -0.15 -2.90 -4.00
N ILE A 220 -1.18 -3.50 -4.56
CA ILE A 220 -2.42 -3.83 -3.84
C ILE A 220 -2.25 -4.95 -2.80
N ALA A 221 -1.30 -5.85 -3.00
CA ALA A 221 -1.16 -7.05 -2.16
C ALA A 221 -1.00 -6.76 -0.66
N PRO A 222 -0.10 -5.86 -0.21
CA PRO A 222 0.03 -5.55 1.21
C PRO A 222 -1.26 -5.00 1.83
N TYR A 223 -2.07 -4.22 1.09
CA TYR A 223 -3.36 -3.72 1.59
C TYR A 223 -4.36 -4.84 1.85
N ILE A 224 -4.44 -5.80 0.93
CA ILE A 224 -5.32 -6.96 1.06
C ILE A 224 -4.92 -7.82 2.26
N PHE A 225 -3.63 -8.10 2.41
CA PHE A 225 -3.14 -8.90 3.53
C PHE A 225 -3.39 -8.23 4.88
N GLU A 226 -3.17 -6.92 4.97
CA GLU A 226 -3.42 -6.18 6.20
C GLU A 226 -4.92 -6.11 6.51
N GLU A 227 -5.78 -5.91 5.50
CA GLU A 227 -7.22 -5.93 5.70
C GLU A 227 -7.71 -7.30 6.18
N ILE A 228 -7.23 -8.40 5.57
CA ILE A 228 -7.55 -9.76 6.03
C ILE A 228 -7.12 -9.94 7.50
N THR A 229 -5.91 -9.50 7.85
CA THR A 229 -5.39 -9.59 9.23
C THR A 229 -6.31 -8.87 10.21
N ILE A 230 -6.71 -7.64 9.92
CA ILE A 230 -7.62 -6.86 10.78
C ILE A 230 -8.99 -7.56 10.91
N LYS A 231 -9.53 -8.09 9.83
CA LYS A 231 -10.82 -8.78 9.84
C LYS A 231 -10.78 -10.09 10.61
N LEU A 232 -9.69 -10.86 10.47
CA LEU A 232 -9.49 -12.08 11.25
C LEU A 232 -9.40 -11.77 12.75
N GLN A 233 -8.63 -10.74 13.14
CA GLN A 233 -8.55 -10.31 14.54
C GLN A 233 -9.92 -9.89 15.09
N SER A 234 -10.68 -9.13 14.28
CA SER A 234 -12.02 -8.69 14.66
C SER A 234 -13.01 -9.85 14.80
N ALA A 235 -12.94 -10.84 13.89
CA ALA A 235 -13.75 -12.04 13.93
C ALA A 235 -13.42 -12.90 15.16
N ALA A 236 -12.14 -13.10 15.47
CA ALA A 236 -11.69 -13.83 16.65
C ALA A 236 -12.17 -13.15 17.93
N LEU A 237 -12.00 -11.84 18.04
CA LEU A 237 -12.47 -11.07 19.20
C LEU A 237 -14.00 -11.21 19.37
N ARG A 238 -14.75 -11.06 18.27
CA ARG A 238 -16.21 -11.21 18.28
C ARG A 238 -16.62 -12.60 18.72
N TYR A 239 -15.99 -13.65 18.18
CA TYR A 239 -16.27 -15.03 18.54
C TYR A 239 -16.07 -15.26 20.05
N ILE A 240 -14.92 -14.86 20.59
CA ILE A 240 -14.60 -15.02 22.01
C ILE A 240 -15.54 -14.22 22.91
N SER A 241 -15.88 -13.00 22.53
CA SER A 241 -16.74 -12.13 23.33
C SER A 241 -18.18 -12.61 23.39
N LEU A 242 -18.69 -13.22 22.32
CA LEU A 242 -20.07 -13.70 22.24
C LEU A 242 -20.24 -15.12 22.84
N ASN A 243 -19.29 -16.00 22.58
CA ASN A 243 -19.44 -17.42 22.89
C ASN A 243 -18.75 -17.82 24.21
N GLN A 244 -17.80 -16.99 24.71
CA GLN A 244 -16.99 -17.31 25.89
C GLN A 244 -16.47 -18.77 25.85
N PRO A 245 -15.77 -19.18 24.77
CA PRO A 245 -15.50 -20.57 24.44
C PRO A 245 -14.66 -21.27 25.51
N ALA A 246 -14.92 -22.54 25.73
CA ALA A 246 -14.08 -23.38 26.52
C ALA A 246 -12.76 -23.70 25.77
N TYR A 247 -11.72 -24.03 26.52
CA TYR A 247 -10.44 -24.43 25.92
C TYR A 247 -10.47 -25.91 25.51
N THR A 248 -11.08 -26.20 24.36
CA THR A 248 -11.25 -27.54 23.82
C THR A 248 -10.93 -27.60 22.33
N ILE A 249 -10.69 -28.81 21.82
CA ILE A 249 -10.48 -29.05 20.38
C ILE A 249 -11.75 -28.69 19.60
N SER A 250 -12.94 -28.96 20.15
CA SER A 250 -14.20 -28.61 19.50
C SER A 250 -14.36 -27.09 19.30
N GLU A 251 -14.01 -26.31 20.33
CA GLU A 251 -14.05 -24.84 20.24
C GLU A 251 -12.98 -24.31 19.30
N ALA A 252 -11.81 -24.95 19.21
CA ALA A 252 -10.80 -24.60 18.24
C ALA A 252 -11.30 -24.79 16.80
N SER A 253 -12.03 -25.88 16.52
CA SER A 253 -12.63 -26.11 15.20
C SER A 253 -13.73 -25.09 14.87
N LEU A 254 -14.58 -24.71 15.82
CA LEU A 254 -15.60 -23.68 15.59
C LEU A 254 -15.02 -22.30 15.36
N LEU A 255 -13.92 -21.97 16.05
CA LEU A 255 -13.18 -20.74 15.78
C LEU A 255 -12.50 -20.79 14.40
N GLU A 256 -11.91 -21.93 14.02
CA GLU A 256 -11.34 -22.18 12.70
C GLU A 256 -12.34 -21.90 11.59
N ASP A 257 -13.54 -22.50 11.68
CA ASP A 257 -14.64 -22.28 10.71
C ASP A 257 -15.00 -20.80 10.62
N THR A 258 -15.15 -20.12 11.76
CA THR A 258 -15.47 -18.69 11.81
C THR A 258 -14.40 -17.82 11.11
N LEU A 259 -13.14 -18.16 11.29
CA LEU A 259 -12.03 -17.43 10.68
C LEU A 259 -11.86 -17.79 9.20
N GLN A 260 -12.12 -19.06 8.84
CA GLN A 260 -12.11 -19.51 7.45
C GLN A 260 -13.16 -18.78 6.61
N ASP A 261 -14.35 -18.49 7.17
CA ASP A 261 -15.39 -17.72 6.50
C ASP A 261 -14.91 -16.32 6.11
N VAL A 262 -14.05 -15.70 6.92
CA VAL A 262 -13.43 -14.42 6.56
C VAL A 262 -12.56 -14.56 5.31
N ILE A 263 -11.74 -15.62 5.24
CA ILE A 263 -10.86 -15.88 4.08
C ILE A 263 -11.71 -16.21 2.85
N ASN A 264 -12.74 -17.05 2.99
CA ASN A 264 -13.64 -17.44 1.91
C ASN A 264 -14.31 -16.23 1.26
N ALA A 265 -14.71 -15.22 2.04
CA ALA A 265 -15.27 -14.00 1.50
C ALA A 265 -14.33 -13.25 0.52
N TYR A 266 -13.02 -13.33 0.71
CA TYR A 266 -12.04 -12.76 -0.22
C TYR A 266 -11.81 -13.64 -1.45
N ILE A 267 -11.89 -14.97 -1.29
CA ILE A 267 -11.83 -15.94 -2.40
C ILE A 267 -13.06 -15.74 -3.30
N ASP A 268 -14.25 -15.69 -2.70
CA ASP A 268 -15.52 -15.51 -3.42
C ASP A 268 -15.60 -14.17 -4.15
N ALA A 269 -14.98 -13.12 -3.57
CA ALA A 269 -14.84 -11.82 -4.23
C ALA A 269 -13.77 -11.81 -5.34
N GLY A 270 -13.03 -12.89 -5.54
CA GLY A 270 -11.92 -12.96 -6.50
C GLY A 270 -10.74 -12.06 -6.14
N THR A 271 -10.61 -11.69 -4.87
CA THR A 271 -9.53 -10.82 -4.40
C THR A 271 -8.25 -11.60 -4.14
N ILE A 272 -8.37 -12.85 -3.71
CA ILE A 272 -7.29 -13.82 -3.55
C ILE A 272 -7.67 -15.14 -4.20
N ASP A 273 -6.69 -15.93 -4.62
CA ASP A 273 -6.94 -17.23 -5.27
C ASP A 273 -7.27 -18.33 -4.28
N SER A 274 -6.64 -18.33 -3.12
CA SER A 274 -6.83 -19.35 -2.08
C SER A 274 -6.33 -18.87 -0.73
N GLY A 275 -6.83 -19.51 0.32
CA GLY A 275 -6.34 -19.30 1.66
C GLY A 275 -6.95 -20.30 2.63
N THR A 276 -6.20 -20.64 3.65
CA THR A 276 -6.62 -21.58 4.71
C THR A 276 -6.17 -21.07 6.07
N ILE A 277 -6.96 -21.39 7.08
CA ILE A 277 -6.59 -21.18 8.46
C ILE A 277 -6.75 -22.52 9.20
N ARG A 278 -5.90 -22.76 10.16
CA ARG A 278 -5.99 -23.88 11.08
C ARG A 278 -5.82 -23.36 12.49
N VAL A 279 -6.70 -23.78 13.40
CA VAL A 279 -6.67 -23.40 14.80
C VAL A 279 -6.51 -24.66 15.66
N GLU A 280 -5.57 -24.64 16.59
CA GLU A 280 -5.35 -25.74 17.52
C GLU A 280 -5.01 -25.25 18.93
N PRO A 281 -5.38 -26.00 19.98
CA PRO A 281 -4.96 -25.69 21.33
C PRO A 281 -3.42 -25.66 21.45
N SER A 282 -2.91 -24.64 22.12
CA SER A 282 -1.47 -24.50 22.41
C SER A 282 -1.07 -25.38 23.60
N ASN A 283 0.23 -25.61 23.76
CA ASN A 283 0.79 -26.20 24.99
C ASN A 283 0.64 -25.28 26.22
N LYS A 284 0.29 -23.99 25.98
CA LYS A 284 0.02 -23.02 27.05
C LYS A 284 -1.47 -23.03 27.35
N GLN A 285 -1.82 -23.16 28.61
CA GLN A 285 -3.20 -23.10 29.07
C GLN A 285 -3.87 -21.79 28.61
N PHE A 286 -5.10 -21.90 28.11
CA PHE A 286 -5.92 -20.81 27.59
C PHE A 286 -5.38 -20.09 26.35
N VAL A 287 -4.48 -20.70 25.59
CA VAL A 287 -3.94 -20.18 24.33
C VAL A 287 -4.25 -21.14 23.18
N MET A 288 -4.82 -20.62 22.10
CA MET A 288 -4.96 -21.34 20.83
C MET A 288 -3.96 -20.78 19.82
N ASN A 289 -3.35 -21.64 19.04
CA ASN A 289 -2.47 -21.27 17.93
C ASN A 289 -3.28 -21.24 16.64
N GLY A 290 -3.14 -20.16 15.87
CA GLY A 290 -3.69 -20.06 14.53
C GLY A 290 -2.57 -20.08 13.47
N PHE A 291 -2.73 -20.93 12.46
CA PHE A 291 -1.83 -20.98 11.29
C PHE A 291 -2.61 -20.51 10.08
N ILE A 292 -2.16 -19.41 9.47
CA ILE A 292 -2.85 -18.75 8.35
C ILE A 292 -1.95 -18.85 7.13
N GLN A 293 -2.51 -19.33 6.04
CA GLN A 293 -1.86 -19.34 4.73
C GLN A 293 -2.80 -18.71 3.72
N VAL A 294 -2.37 -17.64 3.07
CA VAL A 294 -3.12 -16.92 2.04
C VAL A 294 -2.24 -16.77 0.81
N ALA A 295 -2.78 -17.13 -0.34
CA ALA A 295 -2.07 -16.93 -1.61
C ALA A 295 -1.97 -15.43 -1.92
N GLU A 296 -0.79 -14.99 -2.37
CA GLU A 296 -0.60 -13.61 -2.76
C GLU A 296 -1.50 -13.26 -3.95
N PRO A 297 -2.22 -12.12 -3.91
CA PRO A 297 -3.03 -11.66 -5.02
C PRO A 297 -2.17 -11.50 -6.28
N LYS A 298 -2.51 -12.22 -7.33
CA LYS A 298 -1.80 -12.15 -8.61
C LYS A 298 -2.53 -11.21 -9.55
N ALA A 299 -1.79 -10.26 -10.12
CA ALA A 299 -2.29 -9.43 -11.19
C ALA A 299 -1.86 -10.02 -12.55
N LEU A 300 -2.77 -10.01 -13.53
CA LEU A 300 -2.41 -10.27 -14.91
C LEU A 300 -1.69 -9.04 -15.46
N TRP A 301 -0.38 -9.14 -15.69
CA TRP A 301 0.42 -7.99 -16.09
C TRP A 301 0.58 -7.91 -17.62
N ARG A 302 0.66 -9.04 -18.30
CA ARG A 302 0.91 -9.09 -19.74
C ARG A 302 0.43 -10.40 -20.35
N ILE A 303 -0.15 -10.33 -21.56
CA ILE A 303 -0.44 -11.47 -22.39
C ILE A 303 0.56 -11.47 -23.56
N LYS A 304 1.37 -12.52 -23.69
CA LYS A 304 2.16 -12.78 -24.90
C LYS A 304 1.37 -13.74 -25.77
N ALA A 305 0.95 -13.28 -26.95
CA ALA A 305 0.31 -14.11 -27.95
C ALA A 305 1.26 -14.31 -29.13
N GLU A 306 1.55 -15.58 -29.48
CA GLU A 306 2.26 -15.92 -30.69
C GLU A 306 1.23 -16.37 -31.71
N MET A 307 1.15 -15.68 -32.85
CA MET A 307 0.34 -16.09 -33.98
C MET A 307 1.20 -16.98 -34.89
N LYS A 308 0.93 -18.28 -34.90
CA LYS A 308 1.53 -19.17 -35.89
C LYS A 308 0.70 -19.09 -37.15
N GLN A 309 1.28 -18.55 -38.23
CA GLN A 309 0.70 -18.67 -39.57
C GLN A 309 0.72 -20.16 -39.94
N GLY A 310 -0.44 -20.77 -40.10
CA GLY A 310 -0.56 -22.11 -40.63
C GLY A 310 -0.07 -22.11 -42.10
N VAL A 311 0.86 -22.98 -42.39
CA VAL A 311 1.30 -23.27 -43.76
C VAL A 311 0.24 -24.13 -44.44
#